data_7950b9f9e81b30dd6df4cae4fb13021e
#
_entry.id   7950b9f9e81b30dd6df4cae4fb13021e
#
_cell.length_a   1.000
_cell.length_b   1.000
_cell.length_c   1.000
_cell.angle_alpha   90.00
_cell.angle_beta   90.00
_cell.angle_gamma   90.00
#
_symmetry.space_group_name_H-M   'P 1'
#
loop_
_entity.id
_entity.type
_entity.pdbx_description
1 polymer ?
#
loop_
_entity_poly.entity_id
_entity_poly.type
_entity_poly.pdbx_seq_one_letter_code
_entity_poly.pdbx_strand_id
1 'polypeptide(L)'
;TACAVGVRGLRMLGAKVDYIVPNRFEYGYGLTPEIVELAAQQRPDVIVTVDNGIASVDGVAAANARGIDVVVTDHHLPGAVLPDAAVIVNPNQPGCEFPSKNLAGVGVMFYVLLALRAELRQRGVYTKETQPPLQTLLDLVALGTVADVVKLDANNRILVAQGLKRMRMGRMHAGVAALFRAAGREAQRANTFDLGFGLGPRLNAAGRLADMSLGIECLLTDDGNRAWEIAQELDGMNRERRDIEAGMQQEALQILEQPLAGLDPASRYTVSVFHETWHQGVIGIVASRLKEKFHRPTITFAPGDEEHIKGSGRSIPGFHLRDALDLVSKRHPGLLVKFGGHAMAAGLTVRAKDFDTFVAAFEAVGREWLNEEQLARVIETDGDIDDGCFSPEFVTLLEGQVWGQGFPPPTFSGEFEVLRQTVLKGKHLKLQL
;
A
#
# COMPACT_ATOMS: atom_id res chain seq x y z
N THR A 1 -7.55 -6.02 4.39
CA THR A 1 -8.90 -5.75 3.85
C THR A 1 -9.35 -6.82 2.86
N ALA A 2 -8.54 -7.21 1.87
CA ALA A 2 -8.91 -8.21 0.86
C ALA A 2 -9.35 -9.54 1.49
N CYS A 3 -8.62 -10.04 2.48
CA CYS A 3 -8.99 -11.25 3.24
C CYS A 3 -10.37 -11.08 3.92
N ALA A 4 -10.62 -9.96 4.59
CA ALA A 4 -11.91 -9.73 5.25
C ALA A 4 -13.08 -9.68 4.25
N VAL A 5 -12.89 -9.06 3.07
CA VAL A 5 -13.89 -9.07 1.98
C VAL A 5 -14.14 -10.49 1.48
N GLY A 6 -13.07 -11.27 1.25
CA GLY A 6 -13.17 -12.67 0.82
C GLY A 6 -13.92 -13.53 1.82
N VAL A 7 -13.49 -13.50 3.08
CA VAL A 7 -14.12 -14.29 4.16
C VAL A 7 -15.59 -13.94 4.34
N ARG A 8 -15.91 -12.64 4.48
CA ARG A 8 -17.31 -12.18 4.63
C ARG A 8 -18.16 -12.55 3.42
N GLY A 9 -17.66 -12.24 2.21
CA GLY A 9 -18.43 -12.47 0.99
C GLY A 9 -18.67 -13.94 0.71
N LEU A 10 -17.67 -14.81 0.86
CA LEU A 10 -17.82 -16.23 0.68
C LEU A 10 -18.76 -16.85 1.74
N ARG A 11 -18.67 -16.43 3.01
CA ARG A 11 -19.62 -16.85 4.07
C ARG A 11 -21.06 -16.42 3.74
N MET A 12 -21.26 -15.18 3.26
CA MET A 12 -22.57 -14.71 2.81
C MET A 12 -23.13 -15.57 1.65
N LEU A 13 -22.27 -16.10 0.80
CA LEU A 13 -22.63 -17.00 -0.31
C LEU A 13 -22.75 -18.47 0.10
N GLY A 14 -22.62 -18.80 1.40
CA GLY A 14 -22.85 -20.13 1.96
C GLY A 14 -21.61 -21.02 2.02
N ALA A 15 -20.43 -20.50 1.70
CA ALA A 15 -19.20 -21.29 1.80
C ALA A 15 -18.72 -21.42 3.26
N LYS A 16 -18.13 -22.56 3.62
CA LYS A 16 -17.38 -22.75 4.85
C LYS A 16 -15.98 -22.20 4.62
N VAL A 17 -15.62 -21.11 5.30
CA VAL A 17 -14.37 -20.37 5.07
C VAL A 17 -13.63 -20.14 6.36
N ASP A 18 -12.35 -20.44 6.33
CA ASP A 18 -11.36 -20.03 7.30
C ASP A 18 -10.23 -19.24 6.59
N TYR A 19 -9.28 -18.68 7.33
CA TYR A 19 -8.20 -17.91 6.74
C TYR A 19 -6.88 -18.12 7.48
N ILE A 20 -5.78 -18.00 6.75
CA ILE A 20 -4.42 -18.03 7.27
C ILE A 20 -3.73 -16.74 6.87
N VAL A 21 -3.06 -16.11 7.84
CA VAL A 21 -2.21 -14.95 7.63
C VAL A 21 -0.82 -15.29 8.10
N PRO A 22 0.10 -15.59 7.17
CA PRO A 22 1.46 -15.94 7.56
C PRO A 22 2.23 -14.71 8.08
N ASN A 23 3.08 -14.95 9.05
CA ASN A 23 4.06 -13.96 9.46
C ASN A 23 5.07 -13.73 8.31
N ARG A 24 5.04 -12.54 7.71
CA ARG A 24 5.90 -12.20 6.56
C ARG A 24 7.40 -12.20 6.87
N PHE A 25 7.76 -12.08 8.14
CA PHE A 25 9.17 -12.12 8.56
C PHE A 25 9.71 -13.55 8.62
N GLU A 26 8.83 -14.53 8.85
CA GLU A 26 9.14 -15.94 8.97
C GLU A 26 8.97 -16.69 7.63
N TYR A 27 7.83 -16.48 6.95
CA TYR A 27 7.45 -17.25 5.75
C TYR A 27 7.65 -16.47 4.43
N GLY A 28 8.02 -15.20 4.48
CA GLY A 28 8.14 -14.36 3.29
C GLY A 28 6.78 -13.83 2.79
N TYR A 29 6.69 -13.57 1.50
CA TYR A 29 5.50 -13.01 0.86
C TYR A 29 4.89 -14.00 -0.15
N GLY A 30 3.56 -14.04 -0.20
CA GLY A 30 2.81 -14.89 -1.12
C GLY A 30 2.53 -16.28 -0.57
N LEU A 31 2.00 -17.16 -1.41
CA LEU A 31 1.75 -18.56 -1.09
C LEU A 31 3.06 -19.34 -1.28
N THR A 32 3.70 -19.73 -0.19
CA THR A 32 4.90 -20.58 -0.20
C THR A 32 4.54 -22.04 0.11
N PRO A 33 5.43 -23.02 -0.17
CA PRO A 33 5.21 -24.41 0.20
C PRO A 33 4.92 -24.60 1.70
N GLU A 34 5.61 -23.85 2.58
CA GLU A 34 5.41 -23.92 4.03
C GLU A 34 4.01 -23.43 4.44
N ILE A 35 3.48 -22.41 3.77
CA ILE A 35 2.11 -21.92 4.00
C ILE A 35 1.08 -22.94 3.52
N VAL A 36 1.37 -23.63 2.42
CA VAL A 36 0.52 -24.74 1.95
C VAL A 36 0.49 -25.87 2.96
N GLU A 37 1.61 -26.20 3.61
CA GLU A 37 1.65 -27.18 4.70
C GLU A 37 0.72 -26.79 5.86
N LEU A 38 0.75 -25.53 6.27
CA LEU A 38 -0.14 -25.01 7.32
C LEU A 38 -1.62 -25.12 6.89
N ALA A 39 -1.93 -24.74 5.65
CA ALA A 39 -3.27 -24.81 5.11
C ALA A 39 -3.78 -26.26 5.02
N ALA A 40 -2.94 -27.21 4.60
CA ALA A 40 -3.28 -28.61 4.44
C ALA A 40 -3.70 -29.30 5.77
N GLN A 41 -3.23 -28.78 6.92
CA GLN A 41 -3.67 -29.28 8.24
C GLN A 41 -5.19 -29.14 8.46
N GLN A 42 -5.80 -28.12 7.83
CA GLN A 42 -7.23 -27.85 7.89
C GLN A 42 -8.02 -28.60 6.81
N ARG A 43 -7.34 -29.35 5.93
CA ARG A 43 -7.94 -30.14 4.81
C ARG A 43 -8.89 -29.30 3.96
N PRO A 44 -8.43 -28.18 3.38
CA PRO A 44 -9.28 -27.37 2.50
C PRO A 44 -9.51 -28.09 1.17
N ASP A 45 -10.70 -27.91 0.59
CA ASP A 45 -10.98 -28.31 -0.78
C ASP A 45 -10.29 -27.36 -1.78
N VAL A 46 -10.22 -26.05 -1.43
CA VAL A 46 -9.67 -24.99 -2.26
C VAL A 46 -8.89 -23.97 -1.41
N ILE A 47 -7.73 -23.58 -1.87
CA ILE A 47 -7.00 -22.41 -1.35
C ILE A 47 -7.29 -21.21 -2.25
N VAL A 48 -7.81 -20.11 -1.68
CA VAL A 48 -8.00 -18.85 -2.39
C VAL A 48 -6.95 -17.85 -1.89
N THR A 49 -6.02 -17.45 -2.75
CA THR A 49 -5.12 -16.35 -2.41
C THR A 49 -5.82 -15.01 -2.62
N VAL A 50 -5.54 -14.04 -1.76
CA VAL A 50 -6.10 -12.68 -1.89
C VAL A 50 -4.98 -11.65 -1.83
N ASP A 51 -4.89 -10.84 -2.88
CA ASP A 51 -3.88 -9.78 -2.99
C ASP A 51 -2.43 -10.34 -3.09
N ASN A 52 -2.30 -11.55 -3.54
CA ASN A 52 -1.04 -12.24 -3.81
C ASN A 52 -1.29 -13.51 -4.65
N GLY A 53 -0.23 -14.19 -5.05
CA GLY A 53 -0.30 -15.51 -5.65
C GLY A 53 0.15 -15.59 -7.10
N ILE A 54 0.13 -14.49 -7.86
CA ILE A 54 0.52 -14.50 -9.29
C ILE A 54 1.99 -14.93 -9.52
N ALA A 55 2.83 -14.78 -8.53
CA ALA A 55 4.24 -15.20 -8.56
C ALA A 55 4.51 -16.46 -7.71
N SER A 56 3.49 -17.08 -7.13
CA SER A 56 3.62 -18.21 -6.17
C SER A 56 3.68 -19.57 -6.88
N VAL A 57 4.61 -19.73 -7.83
CA VAL A 57 4.75 -20.95 -8.64
C VAL A 57 4.98 -22.19 -7.76
N ASP A 58 5.95 -22.13 -6.85
CA ASP A 58 6.30 -23.25 -5.98
C ASP A 58 5.19 -23.59 -4.98
N GLY A 59 4.52 -22.58 -4.43
CA GLY A 59 3.40 -22.78 -3.51
C GLY A 59 2.21 -23.43 -4.18
N VAL A 60 1.86 -23.00 -5.41
CA VAL A 60 0.79 -23.64 -6.18
C VAL A 60 1.15 -25.07 -6.54
N ALA A 61 2.39 -25.34 -6.95
CA ALA A 61 2.86 -26.71 -7.22
C ALA A 61 2.77 -27.60 -5.96
N ALA A 62 3.11 -27.06 -4.79
CA ALA A 62 2.97 -27.78 -3.52
C ALA A 62 1.52 -28.10 -3.16
N ALA A 63 0.57 -27.19 -3.45
CA ALA A 63 -0.86 -27.42 -3.25
C ALA A 63 -1.39 -28.50 -4.22
N ASN A 64 -1.05 -28.39 -5.51
CA ASN A 64 -1.42 -29.36 -6.54
C ASN A 64 -0.92 -30.79 -6.19
N ALA A 65 0.32 -30.91 -5.70
CA ALA A 65 0.87 -32.19 -5.24
C ALA A 65 0.09 -32.82 -4.09
N ARG A 66 -0.73 -32.04 -3.37
CA ARG A 66 -1.64 -32.52 -2.30
C ARG A 66 -3.08 -32.66 -2.76
N GLY A 67 -3.37 -32.45 -4.03
CA GLY A 67 -4.72 -32.47 -4.57
C GLY A 67 -5.61 -31.33 -4.08
N ILE A 68 -5.01 -30.18 -3.72
CA ILE A 68 -5.73 -28.99 -3.28
C ILE A 68 -5.72 -27.98 -4.44
N ASP A 69 -6.90 -27.62 -4.92
CA ASP A 69 -7.06 -26.61 -5.96
C ASP A 69 -6.69 -25.21 -5.44
N VAL A 70 -6.06 -24.40 -6.30
CA VAL A 70 -5.72 -23.02 -5.97
C VAL A 70 -6.44 -22.04 -6.90
N VAL A 71 -7.14 -21.09 -6.31
CA VAL A 71 -7.70 -19.93 -7.01
C VAL A 71 -6.87 -18.71 -6.64
N VAL A 72 -6.14 -18.16 -7.60
CA VAL A 72 -5.36 -16.94 -7.41
C VAL A 72 -6.24 -15.73 -7.66
N THR A 73 -6.37 -14.83 -6.66
CA THR A 73 -6.95 -13.49 -6.84
C THR A 73 -5.89 -12.45 -6.50
N ASP A 74 -5.39 -11.76 -7.51
CA ASP A 74 -4.24 -10.86 -7.39
C ASP A 74 -4.34 -9.70 -8.38
N HIS A 75 -3.53 -8.69 -8.21
CA HIS A 75 -3.41 -7.53 -9.11
C HIS A 75 -1.95 -7.18 -9.44
N HIS A 76 -1.00 -7.87 -8.80
CA HIS A 76 0.42 -7.64 -9.06
C HIS A 76 0.80 -8.07 -10.48
N LEU A 77 1.91 -7.53 -10.98
CA LEU A 77 2.45 -7.92 -12.29
C LEU A 77 2.94 -9.37 -12.25
N PRO A 78 2.62 -10.17 -13.26
CA PRO A 78 3.08 -11.54 -13.33
C PRO A 78 4.59 -11.63 -13.57
N GLY A 79 5.19 -12.73 -13.11
CA GLY A 79 6.56 -13.11 -13.49
C GLY A 79 6.63 -13.67 -14.91
N ALA A 80 7.82 -14.17 -15.29
CA ALA A 80 8.02 -14.84 -16.57
C ALA A 80 7.21 -16.15 -16.69
N VAL A 81 6.92 -16.79 -15.57
CA VAL A 81 6.14 -18.03 -15.48
C VAL A 81 4.95 -17.79 -14.57
N LEU A 82 3.76 -18.19 -15.03
CA LEU A 82 2.56 -18.16 -14.20
C LEU A 82 2.47 -19.46 -13.38
N PRO A 83 1.89 -19.42 -12.16
CA PRO A 83 1.60 -20.63 -11.40
C PRO A 83 0.55 -21.48 -12.11
N ASP A 84 0.67 -22.81 -12.00
CA ASP A 84 -0.30 -23.78 -12.51
C ASP A 84 -1.51 -23.91 -11.56
N ALA A 85 -2.19 -22.79 -11.34
CA ALA A 85 -3.37 -22.71 -10.50
C ALA A 85 -4.62 -23.14 -11.27
N ALA A 86 -5.62 -23.70 -10.57
CA ALA A 86 -6.90 -24.06 -11.17
C ALA A 86 -7.58 -22.86 -11.86
N VAL A 87 -7.45 -21.66 -11.26
CA VAL A 87 -7.94 -20.39 -11.83
C VAL A 87 -7.03 -19.25 -11.39
N ILE A 88 -6.72 -18.33 -12.31
CA ILE A 88 -6.06 -17.06 -12.02
C ILE A 88 -6.99 -15.91 -12.40
N VAL A 89 -7.37 -15.10 -11.42
CA VAL A 89 -8.11 -13.84 -11.61
C VAL A 89 -7.17 -12.68 -11.30
N ASN A 90 -6.59 -12.11 -12.34
CA ASN A 90 -5.67 -10.99 -12.23
C ASN A 90 -5.82 -10.09 -13.47
N PRO A 91 -6.16 -8.79 -13.32
CA PRO A 91 -6.31 -7.89 -14.46
C PRO A 91 -5.01 -7.67 -15.25
N ASN A 92 -3.86 -7.94 -14.64
CA ASN A 92 -2.53 -7.73 -15.23
C ASN A 92 -1.92 -9.00 -15.83
N GLN A 93 -2.62 -10.16 -15.78
CA GLN A 93 -2.14 -11.36 -16.46
C GLN A 93 -2.18 -11.19 -17.98
N PRO A 94 -1.29 -11.85 -18.73
CA PRO A 94 -1.29 -11.82 -20.20
C PRO A 94 -2.65 -12.20 -20.78
N GLY A 95 -3.12 -11.44 -21.77
CA GLY A 95 -4.39 -11.70 -22.46
C GLY A 95 -5.66 -11.27 -21.70
N CYS A 96 -5.56 -10.73 -20.49
CA CYS A 96 -6.72 -10.22 -19.78
C CYS A 96 -7.23 -8.92 -20.39
N GLU A 97 -8.51 -8.87 -20.76
CA GLU A 97 -9.15 -7.69 -21.35
C GLU A 97 -9.89 -6.81 -20.34
N PHE A 98 -9.79 -7.10 -19.03
CA PHE A 98 -10.43 -6.28 -18.01
C PHE A 98 -9.89 -4.85 -18.07
N PRO A 99 -10.77 -3.82 -18.20
CA PRO A 99 -10.34 -2.46 -18.55
C PRO A 99 -9.55 -1.75 -17.44
N SER A 100 -9.83 -2.05 -16.17
CA SER A 100 -9.11 -1.46 -15.03
C SER A 100 -7.89 -2.30 -14.67
N LYS A 101 -6.72 -1.89 -15.17
CA LYS A 101 -5.43 -2.53 -14.83
C LYS A 101 -4.90 -2.09 -13.45
N ASN A 102 -5.53 -1.11 -12.85
CA ASN A 102 -5.16 -0.56 -11.55
C ASN A 102 -6.05 -1.06 -10.41
N LEU A 103 -6.87 -2.09 -10.65
CA LEU A 103 -7.74 -2.65 -9.61
C LEU A 103 -6.89 -3.17 -8.45
N ALA A 104 -7.21 -2.80 -7.21
CA ALA A 104 -6.56 -3.33 -6.02
C ALA A 104 -6.97 -4.80 -5.77
N GLY A 105 -6.15 -5.58 -5.05
CA GLY A 105 -6.46 -6.98 -4.73
C GLY A 105 -7.83 -7.15 -4.04
N VAL A 106 -8.22 -6.22 -3.18
CA VAL A 106 -9.57 -6.20 -2.57
C VAL A 106 -10.67 -6.03 -3.61
N GLY A 107 -10.43 -5.23 -4.65
CA GLY A 107 -11.36 -5.05 -5.76
C GLY A 107 -11.48 -6.31 -6.60
N VAL A 108 -10.36 -6.99 -6.89
CA VAL A 108 -10.36 -8.28 -7.60
C VAL A 108 -11.22 -9.29 -6.85
N MET A 109 -11.00 -9.44 -5.54
CA MET A 109 -11.80 -10.35 -4.71
C MET A 109 -13.29 -9.98 -4.74
N PHE A 110 -13.61 -8.70 -4.68
CA PHE A 110 -14.99 -8.23 -4.76
C PHE A 110 -15.66 -8.58 -6.10
N TYR A 111 -14.97 -8.44 -7.23
CA TYR A 111 -15.49 -8.86 -8.54
C TYR A 111 -15.66 -10.36 -8.65
N VAL A 112 -14.77 -11.16 -8.06
CA VAL A 112 -14.96 -12.62 -7.96
C VAL A 112 -16.25 -12.96 -7.21
N LEU A 113 -16.51 -12.29 -6.08
CA LEU A 113 -17.75 -12.49 -5.32
C LEU A 113 -18.99 -12.09 -6.12
N LEU A 114 -18.93 -11.01 -6.90
CA LEU A 114 -20.04 -10.60 -7.76
C LEU A 114 -20.31 -11.63 -8.86
N ALA A 115 -19.27 -12.17 -9.49
CA ALA A 115 -19.37 -13.21 -10.49
C ALA A 115 -19.93 -14.51 -9.90
N LEU A 116 -19.41 -14.94 -8.74
CA LEU A 116 -19.91 -16.12 -8.04
C LEU A 116 -21.39 -15.98 -7.66
N ARG A 117 -21.81 -14.81 -7.14
CA ARG A 117 -23.22 -14.55 -6.86
C ARG A 117 -24.08 -14.64 -8.14
N ALA A 118 -23.58 -14.10 -9.26
CA ALA A 118 -24.31 -14.16 -10.53
C ALA A 118 -24.47 -15.61 -11.00
N GLU A 119 -23.42 -16.41 -10.90
CA GLU A 119 -23.45 -17.83 -11.23
C GLU A 119 -24.40 -18.64 -10.34
N LEU A 120 -24.34 -18.45 -9.02
CA LEU A 120 -25.25 -19.09 -8.07
C LEU A 120 -26.73 -18.74 -8.34
N ARG A 121 -26.98 -17.50 -8.80
CA ARG A 121 -28.31 -17.13 -9.24
C ARG A 121 -28.72 -17.82 -10.54
N GLN A 122 -27.84 -17.97 -11.51
CA GLN A 122 -28.12 -18.72 -12.74
C GLN A 122 -28.43 -20.18 -12.46
N ARG A 123 -27.74 -20.78 -11.48
CA ARG A 123 -27.98 -22.16 -10.99
C ARG A 123 -29.23 -22.26 -10.11
N GLY A 124 -29.96 -21.19 -9.85
CA GLY A 124 -31.18 -21.20 -9.06
C GLY A 124 -30.99 -21.30 -7.55
N VAL A 125 -29.73 -21.15 -7.04
CA VAL A 125 -29.46 -21.12 -5.60
C VAL A 125 -30.06 -19.87 -4.95
N TYR A 126 -30.03 -18.74 -5.66
CA TYR A 126 -30.61 -17.48 -5.23
C TYR A 126 -31.51 -16.88 -6.31
N THR A 127 -32.49 -16.08 -5.89
CA THR A 127 -33.22 -15.16 -6.76
C THR A 127 -32.64 -13.73 -6.62
N LYS A 128 -33.19 -12.76 -7.35
CA LYS A 128 -32.83 -11.35 -7.17
C LYS A 128 -33.15 -10.84 -5.77
N GLU A 129 -34.21 -11.37 -5.15
CA GLU A 129 -34.72 -10.97 -3.84
C GLU A 129 -33.94 -11.64 -2.69
N THR A 130 -33.52 -12.91 -2.87
CA THR A 130 -32.85 -13.70 -1.84
C THR A 130 -31.33 -13.68 -1.91
N GLN A 131 -30.75 -13.15 -2.98
CA GLN A 131 -29.29 -13.09 -3.14
C GLN A 131 -28.63 -12.23 -2.05
N PRO A 132 -27.46 -12.62 -1.53
CA PRO A 132 -26.74 -11.85 -0.53
C PRO A 132 -26.40 -10.43 -1.00
N PRO A 133 -26.56 -9.43 -0.12
CA PRO A 133 -26.33 -8.02 -0.44
C PRO A 133 -24.84 -7.66 -0.42
N LEU A 134 -24.02 -8.15 -1.38
CA LEU A 134 -22.57 -7.95 -1.43
C LEU A 134 -22.14 -6.47 -1.43
N GLN A 135 -23.04 -5.54 -1.81
CA GLN A 135 -22.81 -4.09 -1.69
C GLN A 135 -22.53 -3.65 -0.25
N THR A 136 -22.86 -4.46 0.75
CA THR A 136 -22.51 -4.17 2.15
C THR A 136 -21.01 -4.19 2.40
N LEU A 137 -20.22 -4.86 1.53
CA LEU A 137 -18.76 -4.96 1.63
C LEU A 137 -18.02 -3.74 1.03
N LEU A 138 -18.73 -2.79 0.41
CA LEU A 138 -18.09 -1.69 -0.32
C LEU A 138 -17.33 -0.71 0.58
N ASP A 139 -17.63 -0.60 1.86
CA ASP A 139 -16.82 0.15 2.81
C ASP A 139 -15.42 -0.48 2.99
N LEU A 140 -15.34 -1.80 3.10
CA LEU A 140 -14.07 -2.53 3.14
C LEU A 140 -13.33 -2.44 1.80
N VAL A 141 -14.05 -2.54 0.68
CA VAL A 141 -13.45 -2.40 -0.67
C VAL A 141 -12.85 -1.00 -0.85
N ALA A 142 -13.56 0.05 -0.46
CA ALA A 142 -13.04 1.41 -0.52
C ALA A 142 -11.79 1.59 0.36
N LEU A 143 -11.85 1.09 1.61
CA LEU A 143 -10.71 1.16 2.52
C LEU A 143 -9.49 0.44 1.94
N GLY A 144 -9.65 -0.78 1.42
CA GLY A 144 -8.56 -1.54 0.84
C GLY A 144 -8.00 -0.91 -0.43
N THR A 145 -8.86 -0.42 -1.33
CA THR A 145 -8.42 0.25 -2.57
C THR A 145 -7.58 1.48 -2.29
N VAL A 146 -7.99 2.32 -1.35
CA VAL A 146 -7.24 3.54 -0.99
C VAL A 146 -5.97 3.22 -0.22
N ALA A 147 -6.03 2.26 0.73
CA ALA A 147 -4.88 1.88 1.56
C ALA A 147 -3.78 1.17 0.77
N ASP A 148 -4.11 0.53 -0.35
CA ASP A 148 -3.18 -0.13 -1.27
C ASP A 148 -2.44 0.86 -2.18
N VAL A 149 -2.91 2.12 -2.23
CA VAL A 149 -2.30 3.21 -3.01
C VAL A 149 -2.31 2.94 -4.52
N VAL A 150 -3.24 2.16 -5.01
CA VAL A 150 -3.44 1.96 -6.45
C VAL A 150 -3.94 3.23 -7.13
N LYS A 151 -3.67 3.36 -8.43
CA LYS A 151 -4.19 4.48 -9.21
C LYS A 151 -5.71 4.47 -9.21
N LEU A 152 -6.33 5.61 -8.87
CA LEU A 152 -7.77 5.79 -8.84
C LEU A 152 -8.29 6.10 -10.26
N ASP A 153 -8.29 5.07 -11.11
CA ASP A 153 -8.98 5.12 -12.41
C ASP A 153 -10.52 5.17 -12.22
N ALA A 154 -11.25 5.26 -13.31
CA ALA A 154 -12.70 5.40 -13.28
C ALA A 154 -13.39 4.28 -12.49
N ASN A 155 -12.92 3.02 -12.64
CA ASN A 155 -13.49 1.87 -11.94
C ASN A 155 -13.23 1.93 -10.43
N ASN A 156 -11.98 2.17 -10.02
CA ASN A 156 -11.62 2.30 -8.61
C ASN A 156 -12.36 3.47 -7.95
N ARG A 157 -12.50 4.60 -8.65
CA ARG A 157 -13.26 5.76 -8.14
C ARG A 157 -14.72 5.43 -7.90
N ILE A 158 -15.37 4.63 -8.76
CA ILE A 158 -16.76 4.18 -8.57
C ILE A 158 -16.86 3.34 -7.30
N LEU A 159 -15.97 2.35 -7.11
CA LEU A 159 -15.96 1.48 -5.94
C LEU A 159 -15.73 2.30 -4.65
N VAL A 160 -14.75 3.20 -4.67
CA VAL A 160 -14.43 4.06 -3.51
C VAL A 160 -15.56 5.02 -3.20
N ALA A 161 -16.19 5.65 -4.21
CA ALA A 161 -17.32 6.55 -4.01
C ALA A 161 -18.50 5.84 -3.34
N GLN A 162 -18.82 4.62 -3.75
CA GLN A 162 -19.89 3.84 -3.14
C GLN A 162 -19.58 3.44 -1.70
N GLY A 163 -18.32 3.08 -1.41
CA GLY A 163 -17.90 2.80 -0.04
C GLY A 163 -17.95 4.03 0.86
N LEU A 164 -17.42 5.16 0.42
CA LEU A 164 -17.50 6.44 1.14
C LEU A 164 -18.96 6.87 1.40
N LYS A 165 -19.83 6.71 0.40
CA LYS A 165 -21.26 6.99 0.56
C LYS A 165 -21.87 6.17 1.69
N ARG A 166 -21.53 4.88 1.78
CA ARG A 166 -22.00 4.00 2.86
C ARG A 166 -21.47 4.45 4.23
N MET A 167 -20.17 4.76 4.32
CA MET A 167 -19.56 5.25 5.56
C MET A 167 -20.24 6.54 6.05
N ARG A 168 -20.46 7.51 5.15
CA ARG A 168 -21.14 8.77 5.47
C ARG A 168 -22.57 8.57 5.97
N MET A 169 -23.25 7.51 5.53
CA MET A 169 -24.58 7.12 5.98
C MET A 169 -24.59 6.28 7.27
N GLY A 170 -23.44 6.01 7.88
CA GLY A 170 -23.32 5.13 9.04
C GLY A 170 -23.56 3.64 8.72
N ARG A 171 -23.57 3.26 7.45
CA ARG A 171 -23.81 1.88 6.97
C ARG A 171 -22.48 1.17 6.68
N MET A 172 -21.65 1.03 7.68
CA MET A 172 -20.32 0.42 7.59
C MET A 172 -20.17 -0.69 8.64
N HIS A 173 -19.16 -1.55 8.47
CA HIS A 173 -18.82 -2.60 9.43
C HIS A 173 -18.32 -2.00 10.76
N ALA A 174 -18.55 -2.75 11.85
CA ALA A 174 -18.18 -2.33 13.22
C ALA A 174 -16.70 -1.95 13.32
N GLY A 175 -15.79 -2.73 12.69
CA GLY A 175 -14.37 -2.44 12.67
C GLY A 175 -14.02 -1.14 11.96
N VAL A 176 -14.68 -0.81 10.85
CA VAL A 176 -14.47 0.46 10.14
C VAL A 176 -14.92 1.63 11.01
N ALA A 177 -16.09 1.52 11.66
CA ALA A 177 -16.58 2.54 12.58
C ALA A 177 -15.64 2.75 13.77
N ALA A 178 -15.13 1.67 14.36
CA ALA A 178 -14.16 1.71 15.46
C ALA A 178 -12.84 2.37 15.04
N LEU A 179 -12.35 2.10 13.82
CA LEU A 179 -11.14 2.72 13.29
C LEU A 179 -11.32 4.23 13.06
N PHE A 180 -12.48 4.68 12.55
CA PHE A 180 -12.80 6.12 12.46
C PHE A 180 -12.74 6.78 13.83
N ARG A 181 -13.38 6.17 14.83
CA ARG A 181 -13.37 6.66 16.22
C ARG A 181 -11.96 6.71 16.79
N ALA A 182 -11.15 5.66 16.63
CA ALA A 182 -9.75 5.62 17.10
C ALA A 182 -8.86 6.65 16.38
N ALA A 183 -9.17 6.95 15.12
CA ALA A 183 -8.49 7.98 14.34
C ALA A 183 -8.91 9.41 14.72
N GLY A 184 -9.94 9.60 15.54
CA GLY A 184 -10.53 10.90 15.83
C GLY A 184 -11.15 11.55 14.59
N ARG A 185 -11.72 10.74 13.68
CA ARG A 185 -12.32 11.17 12.42
C ARG A 185 -13.83 10.97 12.43
N GLU A 186 -14.55 11.86 11.76
CA GLU A 186 -16.00 11.80 11.61
C GLU A 186 -16.39 11.02 10.35
N ALA A 187 -16.98 9.84 10.52
CA ALA A 187 -17.37 9.00 9.38
C ALA A 187 -18.40 9.67 8.46
N GLN A 188 -19.23 10.58 8.96
CA GLN A 188 -20.21 11.36 8.19
C GLN A 188 -19.55 12.29 7.15
N ARG A 189 -18.27 12.60 7.36
CA ARG A 189 -17.46 13.44 6.46
C ARG A 189 -16.32 12.65 5.80
N ALA A 190 -16.40 11.31 5.84
CA ALA A 190 -15.38 10.42 5.33
C ALA A 190 -14.95 10.79 3.91
N ASN A 191 -13.65 10.80 3.68
CA ASN A 191 -13.04 10.99 2.38
C ASN A 191 -11.83 10.04 2.21
N THR A 192 -11.20 10.08 1.05
CA THR A 192 -10.05 9.20 0.75
C THR A 192 -8.84 9.48 1.64
N PHE A 193 -8.65 10.72 2.09
CA PHE A 193 -7.58 11.08 3.02
C PHE A 193 -7.76 10.37 4.36
N ASP A 194 -8.99 10.29 4.88
CA ASP A 194 -9.27 9.54 6.12
C ASP A 194 -8.94 8.06 5.95
N LEU A 195 -9.29 7.45 4.82
CA LEU A 195 -8.97 6.05 4.54
C LEU A 195 -7.46 5.81 4.41
N GLY A 196 -6.76 6.64 3.63
CA GLY A 196 -5.33 6.47 3.32
C GLY A 196 -4.41 6.88 4.47
N PHE A 197 -4.74 7.92 5.24
CA PHE A 197 -3.89 8.49 6.28
C PHE A 197 -4.46 8.37 7.71
N GLY A 198 -5.74 8.08 7.83
CA GLY A 198 -6.41 7.78 9.10
C GLY A 198 -6.46 6.28 9.38
N LEU A 199 -7.26 5.54 8.64
CA LEU A 199 -7.57 4.13 8.92
C LEU A 199 -6.48 3.17 8.44
N GLY A 200 -6.03 3.33 7.18
CA GLY A 200 -5.03 2.44 6.55
C GLY A 200 -3.75 2.27 7.37
N PRO A 201 -3.12 3.35 7.89
CA PRO A 201 -1.90 3.25 8.70
C PRO A 201 -2.06 2.44 9.98
N ARG A 202 -3.25 2.42 10.62
CA ARG A 202 -3.55 1.63 11.81
C ARG A 202 -3.57 0.14 11.48
N LEU A 203 -4.28 -0.24 10.42
CA LEU A 203 -4.27 -1.63 9.93
C LEU A 203 -2.86 -2.09 9.50
N ASN A 204 -2.13 -1.23 8.78
CA ASN A 204 -0.80 -1.55 8.29
C ASN A 204 0.25 -1.63 9.42
N ALA A 205 0.04 -0.97 10.57
CA ALA A 205 0.97 -1.02 11.70
C ALA A 205 1.08 -2.44 12.26
N ALA A 206 -0.03 -3.18 12.37
CA ALA A 206 -0.01 -4.58 12.80
C ALA A 206 0.94 -5.43 11.94
N GLY A 207 0.85 -5.36 10.62
CA GLY A 207 1.72 -6.12 9.72
C GLY A 207 3.17 -5.63 9.61
N ARG A 208 3.52 -4.53 10.29
CA ARG A 208 4.90 -4.01 10.35
C ARG A 208 5.60 -4.30 11.66
N LEU A 209 4.86 -4.33 12.77
CA LEU A 209 5.39 -4.47 14.11
C LEU A 209 4.96 -5.76 14.81
N ALA A 210 3.86 -6.40 14.36
CA ALA A 210 3.27 -7.56 14.99
C ALA A 210 2.60 -8.50 13.96
N ASP A 211 1.41 -9.00 14.28
CA ASP A 211 0.62 -9.93 13.47
C ASP A 211 -0.56 -9.20 12.79
N MET A 212 -0.66 -9.38 11.48
CA MET A 212 -1.75 -8.82 10.67
C MET A 212 -3.13 -9.42 11.02
N SER A 213 -3.19 -10.55 11.70
CA SER A 213 -4.44 -11.22 12.12
C SER A 213 -5.35 -10.30 12.90
N LEU A 214 -4.78 -9.44 13.77
CA LEU A 214 -5.52 -8.47 14.55
C LEU A 214 -6.28 -7.47 13.66
N GLY A 215 -5.65 -6.99 12.59
CA GLY A 215 -6.29 -6.11 11.62
C GLY A 215 -7.43 -6.79 10.85
N ILE A 216 -7.30 -8.08 10.56
CA ILE A 216 -8.35 -8.86 9.91
C ILE A 216 -9.50 -9.12 10.88
N GLU A 217 -9.21 -9.51 12.12
CA GLU A 217 -10.22 -9.69 13.17
C GLU A 217 -11.05 -8.41 13.37
N CYS A 218 -10.40 -7.25 13.43
CA CYS A 218 -11.08 -5.95 13.49
C CYS A 218 -12.14 -5.79 12.39
N LEU A 219 -11.81 -6.19 11.17
CA LEU A 219 -12.70 -6.05 10.02
C LEU A 219 -13.72 -7.20 9.88
N LEU A 220 -13.51 -8.31 10.59
CA LEU A 220 -14.40 -9.48 10.59
C LEU A 220 -15.40 -9.50 11.73
N THR A 221 -15.12 -8.86 12.85
CA THR A 221 -16.06 -8.84 13.98
C THR A 221 -17.26 -7.95 13.69
N ASP A 222 -18.44 -8.41 14.14
CA ASP A 222 -19.68 -7.61 14.14
C ASP A 222 -19.98 -7.06 15.57
N ASP A 223 -19.21 -7.47 16.59
CA ASP A 223 -19.29 -6.94 17.94
C ASP A 223 -18.57 -5.57 18.00
N GLY A 224 -19.35 -4.53 18.26
CA GLY A 224 -18.84 -3.16 18.35
C GLY A 224 -17.85 -2.93 19.51
N ASN A 225 -17.99 -3.66 20.64
CA ASN A 225 -17.05 -3.56 21.75
C ASN A 225 -15.72 -4.20 21.39
N ARG A 226 -15.77 -5.40 20.84
CA ARG A 226 -14.56 -6.10 20.38
C ARG A 226 -13.84 -5.30 19.27
N ALA A 227 -14.58 -4.75 18.32
CA ALA A 227 -14.04 -3.88 17.27
C ALA A 227 -13.33 -2.66 17.87
N TRP A 228 -13.90 -2.07 18.91
CA TRP A 228 -13.32 -0.92 19.60
C TRP A 228 -12.02 -1.26 20.34
N GLU A 229 -12.00 -2.36 21.10
CA GLU A 229 -10.79 -2.85 21.75
C GLU A 229 -9.63 -3.03 20.75
N ILE A 230 -9.90 -3.73 19.64
CA ILE A 230 -8.89 -3.96 18.61
C ILE A 230 -8.46 -2.65 17.95
N ALA A 231 -9.39 -1.74 17.66
CA ALA A 231 -9.05 -0.47 17.03
C ALA A 231 -8.13 0.40 17.92
N GLN A 232 -8.31 0.33 19.26
CA GLN A 232 -7.42 1.00 20.22
C GLN A 232 -6.01 0.38 20.21
N GLU A 233 -5.92 -0.94 20.15
CA GLU A 233 -4.64 -1.66 20.07
C GLU A 233 -3.90 -1.30 18.77
N LEU A 234 -4.59 -1.32 17.63
CA LEU A 234 -4.05 -0.88 16.34
C LEU A 234 -3.62 0.59 16.34
N ASP A 235 -4.32 1.46 17.04
CA ASP A 235 -3.92 2.87 17.23
C ASP A 235 -2.65 2.99 18.06
N GLY A 236 -2.51 2.19 19.12
CA GLY A 236 -1.29 2.08 19.93
C GLY A 236 -0.09 1.69 19.07
N MET A 237 -0.21 0.59 18.31
CA MET A 237 0.84 0.13 17.37
C MET A 237 1.19 1.19 16.33
N ASN A 238 0.20 1.92 15.82
CA ASN A 238 0.45 2.99 14.85
C ASN A 238 1.16 4.20 15.46
N ARG A 239 0.93 4.52 16.74
CA ARG A 239 1.70 5.55 17.49
C ARG A 239 3.14 5.10 17.64
N GLU A 240 3.37 3.90 18.14
CA GLU A 240 4.71 3.31 18.29
C GLU A 240 5.48 3.33 16.96
N ARG A 241 4.85 2.89 15.88
CA ARG A 241 5.45 2.95 14.55
C ARG A 241 5.81 4.39 14.14
N ARG A 242 4.98 5.39 14.47
CA ARG A 242 5.27 6.80 14.18
C ARG A 242 6.46 7.32 14.99
N ASP A 243 6.58 6.90 16.24
CA ASP A 243 7.68 7.30 17.11
C ASP A 243 9.00 6.71 16.59
N ILE A 244 8.99 5.44 16.20
CA ILE A 244 10.13 4.79 15.53
C ILE A 244 10.47 5.51 14.21
N GLU A 245 9.47 5.81 13.36
CA GLU A 245 9.65 6.56 12.10
C GLU A 245 10.31 7.92 12.34
N ALA A 246 9.82 8.67 13.34
CA ALA A 246 10.33 10.00 13.66
C ALA A 246 11.79 9.96 14.15
N GLY A 247 12.12 9.00 15.02
CA GLY A 247 13.50 8.76 15.48
C GLY A 247 14.43 8.44 14.32
N MET A 248 14.08 7.42 13.53
CA MET A 248 14.86 7.02 12.36
C MET A 248 15.02 8.14 11.33
N GLN A 249 13.98 8.94 11.10
CA GLN A 249 14.07 10.10 10.20
C GLN A 249 15.03 11.16 10.72
N GLN A 250 15.01 11.44 12.02
CA GLN A 250 15.93 12.39 12.63
C GLN A 250 17.38 11.91 12.55
N GLU A 251 17.63 10.64 12.86
CA GLU A 251 18.96 10.03 12.73
C GLU A 251 19.45 10.06 11.27
N ALA A 252 18.58 9.72 10.32
CA ALA A 252 18.93 9.78 8.89
C ALA A 252 19.34 11.18 8.45
N LEU A 253 18.66 12.22 8.94
CA LEU A 253 19.02 13.60 8.64
C LEU A 253 20.36 13.99 9.25
N GLN A 254 20.63 13.57 10.49
CA GLN A 254 21.94 13.80 11.14
C GLN A 254 23.08 13.12 10.38
N ILE A 255 22.88 11.87 9.91
CA ILE A 255 23.86 11.17 9.07
C ILE A 255 24.11 11.92 7.77
N LEU A 256 23.06 12.44 7.12
CA LEU A 256 23.17 13.13 5.84
C LEU A 256 23.75 14.56 5.97
N GLU A 257 23.58 15.20 7.13
CA GLU A 257 24.13 16.52 7.44
C GLU A 257 25.64 16.46 7.83
N GLN A 258 26.15 15.29 8.21
CA GLN A 258 27.57 15.12 8.42
C GLN A 258 28.33 15.22 7.08
N PRO A 259 29.41 16.00 6.99
CA PRO A 259 30.18 16.10 5.77
C PRO A 259 30.89 14.77 5.48
N LEU A 260 30.20 13.86 4.81
CA LEU A 260 30.82 12.70 4.17
C LEU A 260 31.65 13.22 3.00
N ALA A 261 32.94 13.39 3.22
CA ALA A 261 33.96 13.74 2.22
C ALA A 261 33.68 15.04 1.41
N GLY A 262 33.17 16.10 2.05
CA GLY A 262 33.10 17.43 1.42
C GLY A 262 32.05 17.61 0.32
N LEU A 263 31.09 16.68 0.19
CA LEU A 263 29.99 16.78 -0.79
C LEU A 263 28.73 17.33 -0.12
N ASP A 264 28.24 18.44 -0.63
CA ASP A 264 26.92 18.97 -0.30
C ASP A 264 25.83 17.93 -0.63
N PRO A 265 24.92 17.59 0.31
CA PRO A 265 23.79 16.72 0.02
C PRO A 265 22.97 17.15 -1.21
N ALA A 266 22.92 18.45 -1.51
CA ALA A 266 22.27 18.99 -2.69
C ALA A 266 22.96 18.60 -4.00
N SER A 267 24.25 18.24 -3.97
CA SER A 267 25.01 17.82 -5.16
C SER A 267 24.83 16.32 -5.50
N ARG A 268 24.11 15.56 -4.69
CA ARG A 268 23.86 14.13 -4.89
C ARG A 268 22.65 13.89 -5.79
N TYR A 269 22.73 12.87 -6.62
CA TYR A 269 21.63 12.41 -7.46
C TYR A 269 20.78 11.34 -6.78
N THR A 270 21.34 10.67 -5.77
CA THR A 270 20.65 9.62 -4.99
C THR A 270 20.93 9.78 -3.50
N VAL A 271 20.09 9.15 -2.68
CA VAL A 271 20.28 9.10 -1.22
C VAL A 271 20.29 7.64 -0.78
N SER A 272 21.36 7.21 -0.11
CA SER A 272 21.44 5.90 0.52
C SER A 272 21.91 6.05 1.95
N VAL A 273 21.17 5.47 2.91
CA VAL A 273 21.47 5.59 4.35
C VAL A 273 21.25 4.25 5.03
N PHE A 274 22.17 3.90 5.93
CA PHE A 274 22.11 2.71 6.78
C PHE A 274 22.33 3.09 8.23
N HIS A 275 21.64 2.42 9.14
CA HIS A 275 21.95 2.44 10.55
C HIS A 275 21.64 1.09 11.20
N GLU A 276 22.50 0.67 12.13
CA GLU A 276 22.41 -0.66 12.75
C GLU A 276 21.22 -0.88 13.68
N THR A 277 20.61 0.20 14.18
CA THR A 277 19.44 0.12 15.07
C THR A 277 18.10 0.22 14.35
N TRP A 278 18.10 0.40 13.03
CA TRP A 278 16.87 0.65 12.30
C TRP A 278 16.01 -0.59 12.12
N HIS A 279 14.68 -0.38 12.22
CA HIS A 279 13.71 -1.45 12.11
C HIS A 279 13.31 -1.71 10.65
N GLN A 280 13.45 -2.96 10.17
CA GLN A 280 13.15 -3.36 8.78
C GLN A 280 11.73 -3.00 8.33
N GLY A 281 10.72 -3.08 9.21
CA GLY A 281 9.32 -2.76 8.89
C GLY A 281 9.07 -1.27 8.63
N VAL A 282 10.02 -0.38 9.00
CA VAL A 282 9.85 1.08 8.95
C VAL A 282 10.73 1.75 7.90
N ILE A 283 11.85 1.13 7.48
CA ILE A 283 12.78 1.71 6.50
C ILE A 283 12.08 2.22 5.22
N GLY A 284 11.11 1.51 4.69
CA GLY A 284 10.40 1.96 3.49
C GLY A 284 9.60 3.26 3.66
N ILE A 285 9.17 3.57 4.89
CA ILE A 285 8.49 4.82 5.22
C ILE A 285 9.52 5.94 5.31
N VAL A 286 10.64 5.69 5.99
CA VAL A 286 11.76 6.63 6.09
C VAL A 286 12.31 6.98 4.70
N ALA A 287 12.47 5.98 3.82
CA ALA A 287 12.85 6.22 2.42
C ALA A 287 11.87 7.18 1.72
N SER A 288 10.56 7.02 1.94
CA SER A 288 9.55 7.94 1.38
C SER A 288 9.73 9.37 1.90
N ARG A 289 9.96 9.53 3.22
CA ARG A 289 10.16 10.86 3.84
C ARG A 289 11.42 11.57 3.33
N LEU A 290 12.51 10.84 3.23
CA LEU A 290 13.76 11.39 2.69
C LEU A 290 13.62 11.74 1.21
N LYS A 291 12.99 10.85 0.41
CA LYS A 291 12.66 11.12 -0.99
C LYS A 291 11.81 12.39 -1.15
N GLU A 292 10.79 12.58 -0.31
CA GLU A 292 9.97 13.79 -0.30
C GLU A 292 10.77 15.05 0.09
N LYS A 293 11.66 14.93 1.08
CA LYS A 293 12.48 16.05 1.56
C LYS A 293 13.53 16.48 0.55
N PHE A 294 14.25 15.51 -0.03
CA PHE A 294 15.40 15.80 -0.92
C PHE A 294 15.05 15.77 -2.41
N HIS A 295 13.89 15.27 -2.77
CA HIS A 295 13.48 15.01 -4.16
C HIS A 295 14.54 14.22 -4.93
N ARG A 296 14.96 13.08 -4.35
CA ARG A 296 15.98 12.18 -4.87
C ARG A 296 15.53 10.72 -4.72
N PRO A 297 15.88 9.82 -5.65
CA PRO A 297 15.76 8.38 -5.41
C PRO A 297 16.48 8.02 -4.12
N THR A 298 15.77 7.37 -3.21
CA THR A 298 16.26 7.14 -1.83
C THR A 298 16.14 5.68 -1.46
N ILE A 299 17.20 5.12 -0.90
CA ILE A 299 17.20 3.77 -0.32
C ILE A 299 17.67 3.86 1.13
N THR A 300 16.88 3.32 2.04
CA THR A 300 17.23 3.20 3.45
C THR A 300 17.41 1.75 3.82
N PHE A 301 18.43 1.46 4.63
CA PHE A 301 18.81 0.10 5.00
C PHE A 301 18.71 -0.11 6.52
N ALA A 302 18.36 -1.34 6.89
CA ALA A 302 18.40 -1.85 8.26
C ALA A 302 19.14 -3.19 8.31
N PRO A 303 19.57 -3.66 9.49
CA PRO A 303 20.15 -4.99 9.63
C PRO A 303 19.23 -6.09 9.10
N GLY A 304 19.78 -7.05 8.38
CA GLY A 304 19.10 -8.26 7.91
C GLY A 304 19.40 -9.45 8.80
N ASP A 305 20.43 -10.16 8.45
CA ASP A 305 21.09 -11.21 9.24
C ASP A 305 22.52 -10.75 9.58
N GLU A 306 23.38 -11.67 10.08
CA GLU A 306 24.73 -11.34 10.53
C GLU A 306 25.62 -10.71 9.44
N GLU A 307 25.39 -11.04 8.17
CA GLU A 307 26.22 -10.59 7.05
C GLU A 307 25.51 -9.58 6.13
N HIS A 308 24.19 -9.49 6.20
CA HIS A 308 23.38 -8.76 5.22
C HIS A 308 22.60 -7.61 5.82
N ILE A 309 22.43 -6.57 5.02
CA ILE A 309 21.50 -5.48 5.28
C ILE A 309 20.39 -5.48 4.23
N LYS A 310 19.18 -5.19 4.67
CA LYS A 310 17.99 -5.10 3.81
C LYS A 310 17.67 -3.65 3.52
N GLY A 311 17.54 -3.31 2.24
CA GLY A 311 17.21 -1.99 1.75
C GLY A 311 15.76 -1.88 1.27
N SER A 312 15.17 -0.73 1.49
CA SER A 312 13.89 -0.34 0.90
C SER A 312 14.03 0.99 0.20
N GLY A 313 13.76 0.99 -1.10
CA GLY A 313 13.92 2.15 -1.97
C GLY A 313 12.61 2.80 -2.37
N ARG A 314 12.67 4.12 -2.57
CA ARG A 314 11.60 4.94 -3.13
C ARG A 314 12.18 5.88 -4.18
N SER A 315 11.46 6.05 -5.28
CA SER A 315 11.92 6.82 -6.42
C SER A 315 11.12 8.11 -6.65
N ILE A 316 11.65 8.92 -7.55
CA ILE A 316 11.02 10.12 -8.10
C ILE A 316 10.56 9.83 -9.56
N PRO A 317 9.65 10.63 -10.13
CA PRO A 317 9.30 10.53 -11.53
C PRO A 317 10.53 10.61 -12.44
N GLY A 318 10.55 9.81 -13.50
CA GLY A 318 11.66 9.77 -14.44
C GLY A 318 12.82 8.84 -14.07
N PHE A 319 12.84 8.25 -12.86
CA PHE A 319 13.87 7.29 -12.46
C PHE A 319 13.26 5.93 -12.09
N HIS A 320 13.44 4.94 -12.96
CA HIS A 320 12.91 3.60 -12.74
C HIS A 320 13.80 2.79 -11.80
N LEU A 321 13.40 2.70 -10.54
CA LEU A 321 14.26 2.18 -9.45
C LEU A 321 14.69 0.72 -9.67
N ARG A 322 13.76 -0.16 -10.11
CA ARG A 322 14.11 -1.58 -10.36
C ARG A 322 15.14 -1.70 -11.48
N ASP A 323 15.00 -0.95 -12.56
CA ASP A 323 15.93 -1.02 -13.70
C ASP A 323 17.29 -0.43 -13.33
N ALA A 324 17.31 0.60 -12.47
CA ALA A 324 18.55 1.14 -11.90
C ALA A 324 19.29 0.07 -11.06
N LEU A 325 18.56 -0.68 -10.24
CA LEU A 325 19.15 -1.80 -9.47
C LEU A 325 19.63 -2.93 -10.37
N ASP A 326 18.89 -3.24 -11.45
CA ASP A 326 19.30 -4.23 -12.44
C ASP A 326 20.60 -3.80 -13.14
N LEU A 327 20.74 -2.53 -13.50
CA LEU A 327 21.97 -1.98 -14.08
C LEU A 327 23.14 -2.03 -13.09
N VAL A 328 22.91 -1.68 -11.81
CA VAL A 328 23.91 -1.84 -10.74
C VAL A 328 24.35 -3.30 -10.64
N SER A 329 23.41 -4.24 -10.62
CA SER A 329 23.71 -5.69 -10.54
C SER A 329 24.54 -6.19 -11.74
N LYS A 330 24.27 -5.68 -12.94
CA LYS A 330 25.01 -6.03 -14.16
C LYS A 330 26.42 -5.43 -14.21
N ARG A 331 26.59 -4.21 -13.73
CA ARG A 331 27.90 -3.52 -13.66
C ARG A 331 28.78 -4.02 -12.55
N HIS A 332 28.16 -4.49 -11.44
CA HIS A 332 28.84 -4.99 -10.24
C HIS A 332 28.31 -6.37 -9.86
N PRO A 333 28.69 -7.45 -10.59
CA PRO A 333 28.21 -8.80 -10.31
C PRO A 333 28.45 -9.22 -8.86
N GLY A 334 27.41 -9.72 -8.19
CA GLY A 334 27.46 -10.18 -6.80
C GLY A 334 27.36 -9.08 -5.73
N LEU A 335 27.25 -7.80 -6.10
CA LEU A 335 27.03 -6.70 -5.15
C LEU A 335 25.61 -6.75 -4.55
N LEU A 336 24.60 -7.03 -5.39
CA LEU A 336 23.22 -7.26 -4.95
C LEU A 336 22.99 -8.76 -4.77
N VAL A 337 22.68 -9.18 -3.55
CA VAL A 337 22.35 -10.59 -3.23
C VAL A 337 20.96 -10.93 -3.74
N LYS A 338 19.99 -10.00 -3.54
CA LYS A 338 18.61 -10.12 -4.00
C LYS A 338 18.05 -8.71 -4.20
N PHE A 339 17.24 -8.53 -5.23
CA PHE A 339 16.47 -7.30 -5.41
C PHE A 339 15.19 -7.57 -6.19
N GLY A 340 14.22 -6.66 -6.07
CA GLY A 340 12.95 -6.72 -6.79
C GLY A 340 12.10 -5.51 -6.50
N GLY A 341 11.07 -5.31 -7.29
CA GLY A 341 10.16 -4.17 -7.14
C GLY A 341 9.71 -3.61 -8.47
N HIS A 342 9.37 -2.34 -8.47
CA HIS A 342 8.80 -1.60 -9.60
C HIS A 342 9.51 -0.25 -9.78
N ALA A 343 8.99 0.58 -10.69
CA ALA A 343 9.55 1.89 -11.00
C ALA A 343 9.73 2.78 -9.75
N MET A 344 8.73 2.84 -8.87
CA MET A 344 8.68 3.80 -7.76
C MET A 344 9.09 3.22 -6.40
N ALA A 345 9.18 1.90 -6.27
CA ALA A 345 9.54 1.23 -5.02
C ALA A 345 10.23 -0.11 -5.30
N ALA A 346 11.30 -0.40 -4.55
CA ALA A 346 12.02 -1.64 -4.65
C ALA A 346 12.59 -2.06 -3.29
N GLY A 347 12.78 -3.38 -3.13
CA GLY A 347 13.51 -3.98 -2.03
C GLY A 347 14.81 -4.59 -2.52
N LEU A 348 15.84 -4.61 -1.68
CA LEU A 348 17.12 -5.21 -2.01
C LEU A 348 17.83 -5.73 -0.75
N THR A 349 18.79 -6.62 -0.98
CA THR A 349 19.71 -7.14 0.04
C THR A 349 21.13 -7.00 -0.47
N VAL A 350 21.99 -6.44 0.36
CA VAL A 350 23.43 -6.34 0.10
C VAL A 350 24.21 -6.85 1.31
N ARG A 351 25.46 -7.26 1.14
CA ARG A 351 26.31 -7.56 2.28
C ARG A 351 26.69 -6.26 2.99
N ALA A 352 26.69 -6.24 4.31
CA ALA A 352 26.97 -5.04 5.10
C ALA A 352 28.33 -4.39 4.72
N LYS A 353 29.36 -5.20 4.47
CA LYS A 353 30.69 -4.74 4.04
C LYS A 353 30.72 -4.07 2.66
N ASP A 354 29.73 -4.32 1.83
CA ASP A 354 29.67 -3.81 0.45
C ASP A 354 28.77 -2.55 0.35
N PHE A 355 28.29 -2.00 1.48
CA PHE A 355 27.40 -0.86 1.51
C PHE A 355 27.94 0.36 0.78
N ASP A 356 29.19 0.77 1.06
CA ASP A 356 29.79 1.95 0.43
C ASP A 356 29.99 1.76 -1.08
N THR A 357 30.32 0.54 -1.52
CA THR A 357 30.40 0.18 -2.93
C THR A 357 29.05 0.30 -3.61
N PHE A 358 27.97 -0.14 -2.94
CA PHE A 358 26.63 0.01 -3.43
C PHE A 358 26.22 1.49 -3.55
N VAL A 359 26.52 2.31 -2.54
CA VAL A 359 26.22 3.76 -2.55
C VAL A 359 26.88 4.43 -3.75
N ALA A 360 28.16 4.15 -4.01
CA ALA A 360 28.88 4.71 -5.14
C ALA A 360 28.30 4.24 -6.50
N ALA A 361 27.97 2.95 -6.62
CA ALA A 361 27.41 2.39 -7.85
C ALA A 361 25.99 2.94 -8.14
N PHE A 362 25.16 3.08 -7.12
CA PHE A 362 23.82 3.61 -7.27
C PHE A 362 23.82 5.12 -7.59
N GLU A 363 24.72 5.88 -6.96
CA GLU A 363 24.95 7.29 -7.28
C GLU A 363 25.44 7.49 -8.73
N ALA A 364 26.32 6.62 -9.24
CA ALA A 364 26.77 6.67 -10.62
C ALA A 364 25.63 6.49 -11.63
N VAL A 365 24.70 5.56 -11.35
CA VAL A 365 23.50 5.40 -12.17
C VAL A 365 22.57 6.61 -12.06
N GLY A 366 22.44 7.19 -10.86
CA GLY A 366 21.68 8.42 -10.66
C GLY A 366 22.19 9.58 -11.51
N ARG A 367 23.51 9.78 -11.53
CA ARG A 367 24.17 10.82 -12.36
C ARG A 367 24.01 10.60 -13.86
N GLU A 368 23.96 9.37 -14.29
CA GLU A 368 23.79 9.02 -15.70
C GLU A 368 22.35 9.22 -16.20
N TRP A 369 21.35 8.94 -15.34
CA TRP A 369 19.95 8.88 -15.75
C TRP A 369 19.13 10.10 -15.39
N LEU A 370 19.55 10.91 -14.43
CA LEU A 370 18.81 12.07 -13.96
C LEU A 370 19.43 13.37 -14.46
N ASN A 371 18.60 14.29 -14.89
CA ASN A 371 18.97 15.65 -15.24
C ASN A 371 18.47 16.66 -14.18
N GLU A 372 18.87 17.92 -14.32
CA GLU A 372 18.50 18.99 -13.39
C GLU A 372 16.98 19.22 -13.32
N GLU A 373 16.26 19.09 -14.43
CA GLU A 373 14.81 19.25 -14.47
C GLU A 373 14.09 18.19 -13.65
N GLN A 374 14.53 16.93 -13.74
CA GLN A 374 13.97 15.83 -12.96
C GLN A 374 14.31 15.95 -11.46
N LEU A 375 15.41 16.62 -11.14
CA LEU A 375 15.83 16.90 -9.76
C LEU A 375 15.22 18.19 -9.20
N ALA A 376 14.62 19.01 -10.05
CA ALA A 376 13.89 20.21 -9.64
C ALA A 376 12.54 19.83 -9.03
N ARG A 377 12.17 20.52 -7.97
CA ARG A 377 10.88 20.34 -7.32
C ARG A 377 9.87 21.26 -7.99
N VAL A 378 9.03 20.66 -8.85
CA VAL A 378 8.00 21.40 -9.59
C VAL A 378 6.65 21.18 -8.90
N ILE A 379 5.87 22.24 -8.73
CA ILE A 379 4.46 22.18 -8.34
C ILE A 379 3.64 22.40 -9.61
N GLU A 380 2.91 21.36 -10.02
CA GLU A 380 1.95 21.45 -11.11
C GLU A 380 0.66 22.08 -10.60
N THR A 381 0.11 23.03 -11.36
CA THR A 381 -1.16 23.69 -11.03
C THR A 381 -2.14 23.56 -12.19
N ASP A 382 -3.43 23.60 -11.87
CA ASP A 382 -4.52 23.61 -12.83
C ASP A 382 -4.85 25.04 -13.32
N GLY A 383 -3.97 26.00 -13.02
CA GLY A 383 -4.12 27.41 -13.38
C GLY A 383 -4.82 28.22 -12.30
N ASP A 384 -5.25 29.41 -12.67
CA ASP A 384 -5.96 30.31 -11.78
C ASP A 384 -7.41 29.87 -11.60
N ILE A 385 -8.00 30.26 -10.48
CA ILE A 385 -9.41 30.02 -10.20
C ILE A 385 -10.18 31.34 -10.40
N ASP A 386 -11.30 31.29 -11.11
CA ASP A 386 -12.20 32.43 -11.30
C ASP A 386 -12.75 32.90 -9.94
N ASP A 387 -12.80 34.21 -9.72
CA ASP A 387 -13.29 34.83 -8.47
C ASP A 387 -14.69 34.32 -8.08
N GLY A 388 -15.55 34.05 -9.05
CA GLY A 388 -16.87 33.46 -8.82
C GLY A 388 -16.86 32.04 -8.26
N CYS A 389 -15.73 31.34 -8.36
CA CYS A 389 -15.54 30.01 -7.81
C CYS A 389 -15.04 30.00 -6.36
N PHE A 390 -14.63 31.16 -5.79
CA PHE A 390 -14.30 31.26 -4.36
C PHE A 390 -15.56 31.19 -3.49
N SER A 391 -16.20 30.03 -3.46
CA SER A 391 -17.47 29.84 -2.77
C SER A 391 -17.48 28.54 -1.96
N PRO A 392 -18.28 28.46 -0.86
CA PRO A 392 -18.47 27.23 -0.10
C PRO A 392 -19.04 26.09 -0.96
N GLU A 393 -19.83 26.40 -1.97
CA GLU A 393 -20.43 25.45 -2.91
C GLU A 393 -19.37 24.76 -3.74
N PHE A 394 -18.38 25.52 -4.24
CA PHE A 394 -17.26 24.97 -5.01
C PHE A 394 -16.35 24.08 -4.13
N VAL A 395 -16.07 24.50 -2.90
CA VAL A 395 -15.33 23.66 -1.93
C VAL A 395 -16.09 22.36 -1.67
N THR A 396 -17.40 22.44 -1.46
CA THR A 396 -18.25 21.25 -1.24
C THR A 396 -18.23 20.32 -2.45
N LEU A 397 -18.22 20.86 -3.67
CA LEU A 397 -18.10 20.08 -4.90
C LEU A 397 -16.77 19.34 -4.95
N LEU A 398 -15.67 20.01 -4.65
CA LEU A 398 -14.32 19.41 -4.62
C LEU A 398 -14.18 18.35 -3.52
N GLU A 399 -14.63 18.64 -2.30
CA GLU A 399 -14.60 17.69 -1.17
C GLU A 399 -15.50 16.46 -1.41
N GLY A 400 -16.52 16.60 -2.24
CA GLY A 400 -17.43 15.52 -2.63
C GLY A 400 -16.81 14.49 -3.57
N GLN A 401 -15.70 14.83 -4.24
CA GLN A 401 -15.06 13.95 -5.21
C GLN A 401 -14.14 12.90 -4.57
N VAL A 402 -13.74 11.92 -5.37
CA VAL A 402 -12.80 10.88 -4.98
C VAL A 402 -11.41 11.23 -5.54
N TRP A 403 -10.60 11.84 -4.71
CA TRP A 403 -9.21 12.18 -5.03
C TRP A 403 -8.24 11.15 -4.45
N GLY A 404 -7.07 10.97 -5.06
CA GLY A 404 -6.01 10.12 -4.56
C GLY A 404 -4.94 9.79 -5.59
N GLN A 405 -4.33 8.64 -5.45
CA GLN A 405 -3.21 8.23 -6.30
C GLN A 405 -3.60 8.22 -7.78
N GLY A 406 -2.84 8.93 -8.61
CA GLY A 406 -3.07 9.05 -10.06
C GLY A 406 -4.32 9.85 -10.45
N PHE A 407 -5.02 10.44 -9.47
CA PHE A 407 -6.12 11.39 -9.63
C PHE A 407 -6.11 12.37 -8.45
N PRO A 408 -5.09 13.26 -8.39
CA PRO A 408 -4.94 14.21 -7.29
C PRO A 408 -6.06 15.25 -7.30
N PRO A 409 -6.34 15.90 -6.15
CA PRO A 409 -7.20 17.08 -6.14
C PRO A 409 -6.56 18.19 -6.98
N PRO A 410 -7.36 19.06 -7.61
CA PRO A 410 -6.84 20.19 -8.35
C PRO A 410 -6.06 21.13 -7.44
N THR A 411 -4.99 21.71 -7.98
CA THR A 411 -4.15 22.72 -7.32
C THR A 411 -4.26 24.02 -8.11
N PHE A 412 -4.77 25.06 -7.48
CA PHE A 412 -4.92 26.35 -8.12
C PHE A 412 -3.77 27.28 -7.73
N SER A 413 -3.36 28.15 -8.65
CA SER A 413 -2.40 29.22 -8.42
C SER A 413 -3.13 30.56 -8.41
N GLY A 414 -2.54 31.54 -7.72
CA GLY A 414 -3.07 32.91 -7.69
C GLY A 414 -2.10 33.82 -6.93
N GLU A 415 -2.18 35.12 -7.18
CA GLU A 415 -1.45 36.14 -6.43
C GLU A 415 -2.33 36.67 -5.30
N PHE A 416 -1.79 36.68 -4.08
CA PHE A 416 -2.52 37.12 -2.89
C PHE A 416 -1.67 38.10 -2.08
N GLU A 417 -2.33 39.15 -1.56
CA GLU A 417 -1.73 40.03 -0.59
C GLU A 417 -1.76 39.43 0.81
N VAL A 418 -0.62 39.30 1.46
CA VAL A 418 -0.52 38.75 2.82
C VAL A 418 -0.88 39.85 3.83
N LEU A 419 -2.09 39.77 4.39
CA LEU A 419 -2.57 40.70 5.42
C LEU A 419 -1.97 40.42 6.79
N ARG A 420 -1.76 39.17 7.13
CA ARG A 420 -1.20 38.75 8.42
C ARG A 420 -0.52 37.41 8.33
N GLN A 421 0.60 37.28 9.05
CA GLN A 421 1.27 35.99 9.22
C GLN A 421 1.46 35.64 10.70
N THR A 422 1.36 34.37 11.03
CA THR A 422 1.52 33.84 12.39
C THR A 422 2.23 32.50 12.35
N VAL A 423 3.30 32.35 13.13
CA VAL A 423 4.00 31.08 13.28
C VAL A 423 3.29 30.24 14.34
N LEU A 424 2.81 29.04 13.94
CA LEU A 424 2.13 28.11 14.84
C LEU A 424 3.12 27.01 15.27
N LYS A 425 3.24 26.80 16.60
CA LYS A 425 4.10 25.76 17.21
C LYS A 425 5.55 25.74 16.70
N GLY A 426 6.09 26.91 16.23
CA GLY A 426 7.43 27.02 15.69
C GLY A 426 7.70 26.25 14.36
N LYS A 427 6.68 25.69 13.75
CA LYS A 427 6.82 24.79 12.57
C LYS A 427 5.93 25.13 11.39
N HIS A 428 4.84 25.84 11.61
CA HIS A 428 3.86 26.14 10.55
C HIS A 428 3.63 27.63 10.45
N LEU A 429 3.59 28.14 9.23
CA LEU A 429 3.23 29.52 8.93
C LEU A 429 1.75 29.56 8.56
N LYS A 430 0.94 30.29 9.34
CA LYS A 430 -0.44 30.61 9.02
C LYS A 430 -0.49 31.98 8.37
N LEU A 431 -0.96 32.05 7.16
CA LEU A 431 -1.19 33.28 6.41
C LEU A 431 -2.68 33.63 6.43
N GLN A 432 -2.98 34.88 6.50
CA GLN A 432 -4.28 35.48 6.18
C GLN A 432 -4.04 36.31 4.92
N LEU A 433 -4.72 35.92 3.86
CA LEU A 433 -4.65 36.50 2.53
C LEU A 433 -5.85 37.41 2.31
#